data_0e694129fd8a944bbafcfab4f52c3042
#
_entry.id   0e694129fd8a944bbafcfab4f52c3042
#
_cell.length_a   1.000
_cell.length_b   1.000
_cell.length_c   1.000
_cell.angle_alpha   90.00
_cell.angle_beta   90.00
_cell.angle_gamma   90.00
#
_symmetry.space_group_name_H-M   'P 1'
#
loop_
_entity.id
_entity.type
_entity.pdbx_description
1 polymer ?
#
loop_
_entity_poly.entity_id
_entity_poly.type
_entity_poly.pdbx_seq_one_letter_code
_entity_poly.pdbx_strand_id
1 'polypeptide(L)'
;DAQESRGLGDVYKRQILNTVFFTAVSILVKTVLGMLMALSLNQKFKGRNIARALLMIPWTLPNIVVVYNWRWIFNSTGGIANYILKSLHITNTDIIWFGSAGLAMTTIIVANVWRGTPFFGVSILAKLQTIPKDYYEAAEIDGAGLWQKFRHITLPEVKDVTILSALMSTIWTINEFETVWLLTGGGPNGTTEVMNVYSYKTAMRSMMLGRGIAVAVLAMPVLMILISILTRRMLPEGE
;
A
#
# COMPACT_ATOMS: atom_id res chain seq x y z
N ASP A 1 -25.09 -26.02 -15.28
CA ASP A 1 -25.59 -24.93 -14.39
C ASP A 1 -24.98 -24.97 -12.98
N ALA A 2 -25.08 -26.10 -12.21
CA ALA A 2 -24.54 -26.15 -10.83
C ALA A 2 -23.00 -26.17 -10.79
N GLN A 3 -22.35 -26.73 -11.77
CA GLN A 3 -20.88 -26.80 -11.89
C GLN A 3 -20.29 -25.46 -12.36
N GLU A 4 -21.00 -24.77 -13.23
CA GLU A 4 -20.66 -23.42 -13.70
C GLU A 4 -20.82 -22.39 -12.59
N SER A 5 -21.88 -22.50 -11.78
CA SER A 5 -22.11 -21.61 -10.62
C SER A 5 -21.06 -21.80 -9.50
N ARG A 6 -20.58 -23.04 -9.27
CA ARG A 6 -19.48 -23.31 -8.33
C ARG A 6 -18.14 -22.74 -8.83
N GLY A 7 -17.83 -22.92 -10.12
CA GLY A 7 -16.63 -22.35 -10.72
C GLY A 7 -16.60 -20.82 -10.67
N LEU A 8 -17.74 -20.15 -10.92
CA LEU A 8 -17.87 -18.71 -10.77
C LEU A 8 -17.67 -18.26 -9.31
N GLY A 9 -18.26 -18.98 -8.35
CA GLY A 9 -18.10 -18.67 -6.93
C GLY A 9 -16.64 -18.72 -6.47
N ASP A 10 -15.87 -19.70 -6.93
CA ASP A 10 -14.45 -19.83 -6.58
C ASP A 10 -13.57 -18.74 -7.21
N VAL A 11 -13.90 -18.31 -8.43
CA VAL A 11 -13.24 -17.18 -9.09
C VAL A 11 -13.46 -15.90 -8.29
N TYR A 12 -14.69 -15.56 -7.90
CA TYR A 12 -14.98 -14.37 -7.10
C TYR A 12 -14.28 -14.37 -5.73
N LYS A 13 -14.29 -15.52 -5.04
CA LYS A 13 -13.57 -15.66 -3.76
C LYS A 13 -12.08 -15.35 -3.90
N ARG A 14 -11.46 -15.83 -4.97
CA ARG A 14 -10.04 -15.59 -5.24
C ARG A 14 -9.74 -14.12 -5.45
N GLN A 15 -10.55 -13.38 -6.24
CA GLN A 15 -10.35 -11.94 -6.45
C GLN A 15 -10.55 -11.14 -5.14
N ILE A 16 -11.54 -11.52 -4.33
CA ILE A 16 -11.74 -10.90 -3.02
C ILE A 16 -10.50 -11.13 -2.14
N LEU A 17 -10.02 -12.38 -2.04
CA LEU A 17 -8.83 -12.71 -1.26
C LEU A 17 -7.59 -11.97 -1.76
N ASN A 18 -7.37 -11.92 -3.08
CA ASN A 18 -6.25 -11.17 -3.67
C ASN A 18 -6.34 -9.68 -3.33
N THR A 19 -7.54 -9.08 -3.44
CA THR A 19 -7.77 -7.67 -3.12
C THR A 19 -7.52 -7.38 -1.65
N VAL A 20 -8.03 -8.21 -0.75
CA VAL A 20 -7.84 -8.08 0.70
C VAL A 20 -6.36 -8.27 1.06
N PHE A 21 -5.70 -9.29 0.54
CA PHE A 21 -4.28 -9.56 0.78
C PHE A 21 -3.40 -8.40 0.29
N PHE A 22 -3.57 -8.00 -0.97
CA PHE A 22 -2.86 -6.87 -1.57
C PHE A 22 -3.03 -5.60 -0.74
N THR A 23 -4.26 -5.28 -0.36
CA THR A 23 -4.58 -4.07 0.42
C THR A 23 -3.99 -4.15 1.82
N ALA A 24 -4.23 -5.24 2.55
CA ALA A 24 -3.79 -5.38 3.94
C ALA A 24 -2.26 -5.31 4.06
N VAL A 25 -1.53 -6.06 3.22
CA VAL A 25 -0.07 -6.06 3.23
C VAL A 25 0.48 -4.68 2.82
N SER A 26 -0.07 -4.08 1.76
CA SER A 26 0.35 -2.75 1.31
C SER A 26 0.17 -1.69 2.40
N ILE A 27 -0.99 -1.66 3.08
CA ILE A 27 -1.27 -0.68 4.15
C ILE A 27 -0.36 -0.90 5.35
N LEU A 28 -0.17 -2.15 5.77
CA LEU A 28 0.72 -2.48 6.89
C LEU A 28 2.14 -1.97 6.62
N VAL A 29 2.68 -2.29 5.45
CA VAL A 29 4.06 -1.90 5.09
C VAL A 29 4.18 -0.37 4.92
N LYS A 30 3.21 0.30 4.28
CA LYS A 30 3.18 1.76 4.17
C LYS A 30 3.13 2.44 5.54
N THR A 31 2.34 1.90 6.47
CA THR A 31 2.23 2.44 7.84
C THR A 31 3.57 2.36 8.56
N VAL A 32 4.23 1.20 8.51
CA VAL A 32 5.54 1.00 9.15
C VAL A 32 6.61 1.90 8.52
N LEU A 33 6.74 1.86 7.19
CA LEU A 33 7.74 2.67 6.48
C LEU A 33 7.45 4.16 6.59
N GLY A 34 6.20 4.58 6.55
CA GLY A 34 5.80 5.98 6.74
C GLY A 34 6.10 6.47 8.16
N MET A 35 5.87 5.64 9.19
CA MET A 35 6.27 5.95 10.56
C MET A 35 7.79 6.13 10.67
N LEU A 36 8.58 5.18 10.14
CA LEU A 36 10.04 5.26 10.15
C LEU A 36 10.53 6.51 9.40
N MET A 37 9.95 6.82 8.25
CA MET A 37 10.22 8.01 7.47
C MET A 37 9.92 9.28 8.28
N ALA A 38 8.76 9.35 8.94
CA ALA A 38 8.36 10.52 9.75
C ALA A 38 9.30 10.74 10.94
N LEU A 39 9.63 9.68 11.67
CA LEU A 39 10.55 9.73 12.81
C LEU A 39 11.96 10.20 12.38
N SER A 40 12.47 9.68 11.25
CA SER A 40 13.77 10.07 10.70
C SER A 40 13.77 11.55 10.27
N LEU A 41 12.74 12.01 9.59
CA LEU A 41 12.60 13.38 9.11
C LEU A 41 12.24 14.38 10.22
N ASN A 42 11.81 13.92 11.39
CA ASN A 42 11.56 14.78 12.55
C ASN A 42 12.88 15.17 13.27
N GLN A 43 13.93 14.41 13.06
CA GLN A 43 15.25 14.72 13.63
C GLN A 43 15.85 15.98 13.03
N LYS A 44 16.71 16.67 13.83
CA LYS A 44 17.45 17.83 13.37
C LYS A 44 18.74 17.38 12.69
N PHE A 45 18.82 17.49 11.36
CA PHE A 45 20.05 17.23 10.60
C PHE A 45 20.18 18.20 9.41
N LYS A 46 21.41 18.37 8.93
CA LYS A 46 21.70 19.20 7.75
C LYS A 46 21.10 18.54 6.50
N GLY A 47 20.36 19.31 5.68
CA GLY A 47 19.75 18.80 4.47
C GLY A 47 18.34 18.18 4.66
N ARG A 48 17.72 18.28 5.85
CA ARG A 48 16.39 17.73 6.12
C ARG A 48 15.33 18.15 5.11
N ASN A 49 15.33 19.39 4.66
CA ASN A 49 14.36 19.89 3.70
C ASN A 49 14.55 19.25 2.31
N ILE A 50 15.79 19.02 1.90
CA ILE A 50 16.11 18.30 0.67
C ILE A 50 15.65 16.83 0.78
N ALA A 51 15.95 16.18 1.91
CA ALA A 51 15.48 14.80 2.16
C ALA A 51 13.94 14.70 2.10
N ARG A 52 13.23 15.68 2.68
CA ARG A 52 11.74 15.74 2.58
C ARG A 52 11.28 15.86 1.13
N ALA A 53 11.88 16.73 0.35
CA ALA A 53 11.53 16.92 -1.06
C ALA A 53 11.80 15.64 -1.88
N LEU A 54 12.95 15.01 -1.71
CA LEU A 54 13.31 13.77 -2.42
C LEU A 54 12.39 12.60 -2.06
N LEU A 55 12.04 12.45 -0.79
CA LEU A 55 11.14 11.38 -0.34
C LEU A 55 9.68 11.59 -0.78
N MET A 56 9.31 12.80 -1.22
CA MET A 56 7.98 13.06 -1.82
C MET A 56 7.91 12.74 -3.32
N ILE A 57 9.03 12.58 -4.00
CA ILE A 57 9.05 12.29 -5.46
C ILE A 57 8.13 11.13 -5.85
N PRO A 58 8.14 9.97 -5.14
CA PRO A 58 7.28 8.85 -5.52
C PRO A 58 5.79 9.20 -5.58
N TRP A 59 5.33 10.06 -4.69
CA TRP A 59 3.92 10.47 -4.61
C TRP A 59 3.51 11.44 -5.72
N THR A 60 4.46 12.26 -6.20
CA THR A 60 4.18 13.29 -7.22
C THR A 60 4.23 12.74 -8.65
N LEU A 61 4.82 11.59 -8.86
CA LEU A 61 4.93 11.00 -10.18
C LEU A 61 3.58 10.44 -10.69
N PRO A 62 3.25 10.65 -11.98
CA PRO A 62 2.11 9.97 -12.60
C PRO A 62 2.21 8.45 -12.45
N ASN A 63 1.10 7.79 -12.10
CA ASN A 63 1.12 6.35 -11.80
C ASN A 63 1.65 5.50 -12.96
N ILE A 64 1.31 5.87 -14.19
CA ILE A 64 1.79 5.16 -15.38
C ILE A 64 3.33 5.15 -15.48
N VAL A 65 3.98 6.28 -15.15
CA VAL A 65 5.45 6.38 -15.14
C VAL A 65 6.04 5.46 -14.08
N VAL A 66 5.45 5.48 -12.87
CA VAL A 66 5.88 4.61 -11.76
C VAL A 66 5.80 3.14 -12.18
N VAL A 67 4.67 2.73 -12.75
CA VAL A 67 4.44 1.34 -13.13
C VAL A 67 5.43 0.86 -14.19
N TYR A 68 5.67 1.65 -15.25
CA TYR A 68 6.62 1.25 -16.29
C TYR A 68 8.06 1.21 -15.78
N ASN A 69 8.46 2.12 -14.88
CA ASN A 69 9.77 2.05 -14.22
C ASN A 69 9.91 0.77 -13.40
N TRP A 70 8.91 0.42 -12.58
CA TRP A 70 8.93 -0.83 -11.80
C TRP A 70 8.92 -2.06 -12.69
N ARG A 71 8.17 -2.05 -13.81
CA ARG A 71 8.17 -3.14 -14.78
C ARG A 71 9.55 -3.35 -15.40
N TRP A 72 10.28 -2.28 -15.64
CA TRP A 72 11.65 -2.34 -16.15
C TRP A 72 12.63 -2.81 -15.06
N ILE A 73 12.52 -2.31 -13.82
CA ILE A 73 13.33 -2.75 -12.69
C ILE A 73 13.19 -4.26 -12.45
N PHE A 74 11.97 -4.80 -12.54
CA PHE A 74 11.66 -6.23 -12.37
C PHE A 74 11.70 -7.03 -13.68
N ASN A 75 12.29 -6.50 -14.74
CA ASN A 75 12.46 -7.28 -15.97
C ASN A 75 13.37 -8.48 -15.70
N SER A 76 12.96 -9.66 -16.20
CA SER A 76 13.74 -10.89 -16.02
C SER A 76 15.07 -10.83 -16.79
N THR A 77 15.12 -10.16 -17.94
CA THR A 77 16.31 -10.04 -18.77
C THR A 77 16.89 -8.64 -18.64
N GLY A 78 17.96 -8.47 -17.85
CA GLY A 78 18.65 -7.19 -17.70
C GLY A 78 17.99 -6.18 -16.75
N GLY A 79 16.98 -6.60 -15.94
CA GLY A 79 16.37 -5.74 -14.92
C GLY A 79 17.31 -5.46 -13.75
N ILE A 80 17.23 -4.24 -13.21
CA ILE A 80 18.08 -3.77 -12.11
C ILE A 80 17.96 -4.69 -10.88
N ALA A 81 16.76 -5.19 -10.57
CA ALA A 81 16.54 -6.09 -9.45
C ALA A 81 17.39 -7.36 -9.54
N ASN A 82 17.41 -8.01 -10.69
CA ASN A 82 18.24 -9.19 -10.92
C ASN A 82 19.74 -8.85 -10.89
N TYR A 83 20.13 -7.72 -11.45
CA TYR A 83 21.52 -7.26 -11.41
C TYR A 83 22.01 -7.08 -9.96
N ILE A 84 21.24 -6.39 -9.11
CA ILE A 84 21.60 -6.17 -7.71
C ILE A 84 21.70 -7.51 -6.96
N LEU A 85 20.72 -8.40 -7.11
CA LEU A 85 20.73 -9.70 -6.42
C LEU A 85 21.91 -10.58 -6.82
N LYS A 86 22.30 -10.57 -8.09
CA LYS A 86 23.49 -11.27 -8.57
C LYS A 86 24.78 -10.63 -8.03
N SER A 87 24.86 -9.30 -8.04
CA SER A 87 26.05 -8.57 -7.53
C SER A 87 26.26 -8.80 -6.03
N LEU A 88 25.15 -8.98 -5.28
CA LEU A 88 25.21 -9.32 -3.85
C LEU A 88 25.37 -10.83 -3.58
N HIS A 89 25.54 -11.66 -4.61
CA HIS A 89 25.66 -13.12 -4.54
C HIS A 89 24.46 -13.80 -3.84
N ILE A 90 23.27 -13.17 -3.85
CA ILE A 90 22.03 -13.72 -3.30
C ILE A 90 21.46 -14.79 -4.23
N THR A 91 21.62 -14.61 -5.56
CA THR A 91 21.22 -15.57 -6.59
C THR A 91 22.24 -15.59 -7.72
N ASN A 92 22.38 -16.75 -8.36
CA ASN A 92 23.23 -16.92 -9.56
C ASN A 92 22.43 -16.91 -10.85
N THR A 93 21.09 -16.99 -10.77
CA THR A 93 20.18 -17.06 -11.92
C THR A 93 19.25 -15.85 -11.96
N ASP A 94 18.73 -15.56 -13.14
CA ASP A 94 17.71 -14.53 -13.29
C ASP A 94 16.37 -14.98 -12.73
N ILE A 95 15.80 -14.16 -11.86
CA ILE A 95 14.47 -14.38 -11.30
C ILE A 95 13.44 -13.90 -12.31
N ILE A 96 12.47 -14.75 -12.61
CA ILE A 96 11.31 -14.38 -13.46
C ILE A 96 10.23 -13.82 -12.51
N TRP A 97 10.33 -12.52 -12.22
CA TRP A 97 9.49 -11.84 -11.22
C TRP A 97 8.00 -11.97 -11.48
N PHE A 98 7.58 -11.97 -12.75
CA PHE A 98 6.18 -12.12 -13.14
C PHE A 98 5.77 -13.57 -13.47
N GLY A 99 6.66 -14.54 -13.24
CA GLY A 99 6.45 -15.95 -13.57
C GLY A 99 5.73 -16.76 -12.51
N SER A 100 5.70 -16.30 -11.26
CA SER A 100 5.04 -16.99 -10.15
C SER A 100 4.07 -16.08 -9.40
N ALA A 101 3.05 -16.67 -8.79
CA ALA A 101 2.01 -15.95 -8.05
C ALA A 101 2.58 -15.04 -6.95
N GLY A 102 3.47 -15.58 -6.12
CA GLY A 102 4.05 -14.85 -4.99
C GLY A 102 4.93 -13.70 -5.45
N LEU A 103 5.83 -13.93 -6.41
CA LEU A 103 6.72 -12.89 -6.91
C LEU A 103 5.94 -11.79 -7.64
N ALA A 104 4.98 -12.14 -8.49
CA ALA A 104 4.15 -11.17 -9.19
C ALA A 104 3.34 -10.30 -8.21
N MET A 105 2.75 -10.87 -7.18
CA MET A 105 2.06 -10.12 -6.13
C MET A 105 3.03 -9.20 -5.36
N THR A 106 4.22 -9.69 -5.04
CA THR A 106 5.26 -8.90 -4.37
C THR A 106 5.66 -7.69 -5.20
N THR A 107 5.86 -7.83 -6.52
CA THR A 107 6.20 -6.68 -7.38
C THR A 107 5.13 -5.60 -7.37
N ILE A 108 3.85 -5.99 -7.39
CA ILE A 108 2.71 -5.06 -7.31
C ILE A 108 2.70 -4.34 -5.96
N ILE A 109 2.87 -5.09 -4.86
CA ILE A 109 2.91 -4.54 -3.50
C ILE A 109 4.07 -3.55 -3.37
N VAL A 110 5.28 -3.91 -3.83
CA VAL A 110 6.46 -3.02 -3.75
C VAL A 110 6.22 -1.71 -4.50
N ALA A 111 5.69 -1.76 -5.72
CA ALA A 111 5.38 -0.56 -6.50
C ALA A 111 4.33 0.34 -5.80
N ASN A 112 3.26 -0.25 -5.28
CA ASN A 112 2.19 0.44 -4.56
C ASN A 112 2.67 1.03 -3.23
N VAL A 113 3.49 0.29 -2.47
CA VAL A 113 4.09 0.73 -1.21
C VAL A 113 5.06 1.88 -1.45
N TRP A 114 5.98 1.75 -2.40
CA TRP A 114 6.96 2.80 -2.72
C TRP A 114 6.26 4.12 -3.08
N ARG A 115 5.22 4.06 -3.90
CA ARG A 115 4.44 5.25 -4.28
C ARG A 115 3.65 5.84 -3.12
N GLY A 116 3.05 5.00 -2.26
CA GLY A 116 2.12 5.45 -1.22
C GLY A 116 2.76 5.81 0.12
N THR A 117 3.99 5.35 0.42
CA THR A 117 4.68 5.59 1.69
C THR A 117 4.88 7.07 2.03
N PRO A 118 5.23 7.97 1.07
CA PRO A 118 5.40 9.39 1.37
C PRO A 118 4.17 10.05 1.98
N PHE A 119 2.97 9.66 1.56
CA PHE A 119 1.73 10.19 2.13
C PHE A 119 1.63 9.92 3.64
N PHE A 120 1.94 8.70 4.09
CA PHE A 120 2.01 8.36 5.51
C PHE A 120 3.11 9.15 6.22
N GLY A 121 4.30 9.18 5.62
CA GLY A 121 5.46 9.86 6.20
C GLY A 121 5.21 11.33 6.48
N VAL A 122 4.61 12.05 5.52
CA VAL A 122 4.33 13.49 5.66
C VAL A 122 3.16 13.74 6.62
N SER A 123 2.09 12.94 6.55
CA SER A 123 0.94 13.08 7.45
C SER A 123 1.34 12.87 8.91
N ILE A 124 2.10 11.81 9.19
CA ILE A 124 2.60 11.51 10.53
C ILE A 124 3.62 12.58 10.97
N LEU A 125 4.52 13.00 10.09
CA LEU A 125 5.50 14.06 10.40
C LEU A 125 4.84 15.37 10.77
N ALA A 126 3.78 15.76 10.08
CA ALA A 126 3.02 16.96 10.40
C ALA A 126 2.47 16.91 11.84
N LYS A 127 1.89 15.78 12.24
CA LYS A 127 1.40 15.57 13.61
C LYS A 127 2.54 15.52 14.63
N LEU A 128 3.66 14.85 14.33
CA LEU A 128 4.84 14.82 15.22
C LEU A 128 5.36 16.21 15.56
N GLN A 129 5.25 17.16 14.63
CA GLN A 129 5.72 18.52 14.82
C GLN A 129 4.78 19.37 15.72
N THR A 130 3.57 18.91 16.00
CA THR A 130 2.63 19.58 16.90
C THR A 130 2.74 19.09 18.35
N ILE A 131 3.50 18.03 18.61
CA ILE A 131 3.67 17.49 19.96
C ILE A 131 4.59 18.45 20.76
N PRO A 132 4.14 18.96 21.94
CA PRO A 132 4.95 19.80 22.78
C PRO A 132 6.24 19.09 23.21
N LYS A 133 7.37 19.82 23.17
CA LYS A 133 8.67 19.26 23.57
C LYS A 133 8.70 18.93 25.06
N ASP A 134 7.98 19.68 25.85
CA ASP A 134 7.89 19.52 27.31
C ASP A 134 7.52 18.09 27.72
N TYR A 135 6.69 17.38 26.91
CA TYR A 135 6.37 15.98 27.16
C TYR A 135 7.59 15.06 27.07
N TYR A 136 8.48 15.33 26.13
CA TYR A 136 9.69 14.54 25.97
C TYR A 136 10.75 14.91 27.00
N GLU A 137 10.84 16.19 27.38
CA GLU A 137 11.77 16.72 28.41
C GLU A 137 11.37 16.19 29.80
N ALA A 138 10.08 16.23 30.14
CA ALA A 138 9.59 15.64 31.40
C ALA A 138 9.88 14.13 31.48
N ALA A 139 9.62 13.39 30.39
CA ALA A 139 9.92 11.96 30.34
C ALA A 139 11.42 11.66 30.43
N GLU A 140 12.31 12.58 29.97
CA GLU A 140 13.75 12.44 30.14
C GLU A 140 14.18 12.62 31.60
N ILE A 141 13.56 13.57 32.31
CA ILE A 141 13.78 13.78 33.75
C ILE A 141 13.36 12.53 34.53
N ASP A 142 12.25 11.88 34.13
CA ASP A 142 11.77 10.63 34.71
C ASP A 142 12.60 9.39 34.31
N GLY A 143 13.65 9.56 33.50
CA GLY A 143 14.56 8.49 33.07
C GLY A 143 13.99 7.61 31.95
N ALA A 144 12.98 8.06 31.21
CA ALA A 144 12.39 7.29 30.11
C ALA A 144 13.35 7.15 28.91
N GLY A 145 13.61 5.90 28.51
CA GLY A 145 14.38 5.58 27.31
C GLY A 145 13.62 5.88 26.01
N LEU A 146 14.32 5.79 24.87
CA LEU A 146 13.74 6.07 23.53
C LEU A 146 12.49 5.27 23.23
N TRP A 147 12.49 3.96 23.56
CA TRP A 147 11.33 3.09 23.35
C TRP A 147 10.13 3.45 24.21
N GLN A 148 10.38 3.88 25.46
CA GLN A 148 9.31 4.32 26.36
C GLN A 148 8.68 5.62 25.86
N LYS A 149 9.49 6.61 25.44
CA LYS A 149 9.01 7.84 24.82
C LYS A 149 8.22 7.57 23.54
N PHE A 150 8.70 6.66 22.68
CA PHE A 150 7.97 6.27 21.48
C PHE A 150 6.61 5.64 21.82
N ARG A 151 6.57 4.67 22.73
CA ARG A 151 5.35 3.91 23.05
C ARG A 151 4.31 4.74 23.81
N HIS A 152 4.73 5.62 24.74
CA HIS A 152 3.82 6.31 25.66
C HIS A 152 3.52 7.76 25.28
N ILE A 153 4.36 8.38 24.45
CA ILE A 153 4.15 9.77 24.00
C ILE A 153 3.90 9.77 22.48
N THR A 154 4.89 9.34 21.70
CA THR A 154 4.83 9.48 20.24
C THR A 154 3.68 8.70 19.61
N LEU A 155 3.58 7.41 19.89
CA LEU A 155 2.60 6.52 19.24
C LEU A 155 1.15 6.89 19.56
N PRO A 156 0.76 7.20 20.82
CA PRO A 156 -0.58 7.69 21.13
C PRO A 156 -0.92 8.99 20.41
N GLU A 157 -0.02 9.96 20.38
CA GLU A 157 -0.23 11.26 19.77
C GLU A 157 -0.42 11.20 18.26
N VAL A 158 0.28 10.31 17.56
CA VAL A 158 0.16 10.18 16.10
C VAL A 158 -0.88 9.15 15.65
N LYS A 159 -1.51 8.44 16.60
CA LYS A 159 -2.42 7.32 16.33
C LYS A 159 -3.55 7.71 15.37
N ASP A 160 -4.24 8.82 15.64
CA ASP A 160 -5.42 9.22 14.89
C ASP A 160 -5.07 9.58 13.45
N VAL A 161 -3.98 10.34 13.24
CA VAL A 161 -3.49 10.67 11.89
C VAL A 161 -3.01 9.41 11.15
N THR A 162 -2.38 8.47 11.85
CA THR A 162 -1.94 7.20 11.27
C THR A 162 -3.12 6.37 10.82
N ILE A 163 -4.14 6.26 11.64
CA ILE A 163 -5.39 5.57 11.31
C ILE A 163 -6.06 6.26 10.12
N LEU A 164 -6.20 7.58 10.11
CA LEU A 164 -6.79 8.33 8.99
C LEU A 164 -6.02 8.07 7.70
N SER A 165 -4.69 8.15 7.75
CA SER A 165 -3.85 7.86 6.57
C SER A 165 -4.03 6.43 6.07
N ALA A 166 -4.11 5.46 6.99
CA ALA A 166 -4.37 4.06 6.65
C ALA A 166 -5.73 3.87 5.96
N LEU A 167 -6.75 4.63 6.38
CA LEU A 167 -8.10 4.60 5.83
C LEU A 167 -8.16 5.15 4.41
N MET A 168 -7.61 6.33 4.23
CA MET A 168 -7.53 6.94 2.90
C MET A 168 -6.75 6.04 1.94
N SER A 169 -5.60 5.53 2.39
CA SER A 169 -4.80 4.63 1.57
C SER A 169 -5.50 3.29 1.30
N THR A 170 -6.32 2.78 2.22
CA THR A 170 -7.13 1.57 2.00
C THR A 170 -8.14 1.79 0.87
N ILE A 171 -8.87 2.90 0.89
CA ILE A 171 -9.83 3.24 -0.16
C ILE A 171 -9.11 3.33 -1.52
N TRP A 172 -7.97 4.01 -1.60
CA TRP A 172 -7.20 4.10 -2.84
C TRP A 172 -6.65 2.75 -3.30
N THR A 173 -6.16 1.92 -2.37
CA THR A 173 -5.54 0.63 -2.71
C THR A 173 -6.58 -0.42 -3.14
N ILE A 174 -7.78 -0.44 -2.53
CA ILE A 174 -8.88 -1.31 -2.99
C ILE A 174 -9.32 -0.91 -4.41
N ASN A 175 -9.30 0.39 -4.72
CA ASN A 175 -9.64 0.90 -6.05
C ASN A 175 -8.48 0.87 -7.05
N GLU A 176 -7.30 0.34 -6.66
CA GLU A 176 -6.14 0.28 -7.53
C GLU A 176 -6.38 -0.65 -8.71
N PHE A 177 -6.31 -0.09 -9.90
CA PHE A 177 -6.45 -0.80 -11.17
C PHE A 177 -5.15 -0.76 -11.97
N GLU A 178 -4.60 0.45 -12.16
CA GLU A 178 -3.51 0.70 -13.09
C GLU A 178 -2.26 -0.10 -12.76
N THR A 179 -1.84 -0.12 -11.48
CA THR A 179 -0.63 -0.81 -11.06
C THR A 179 -0.73 -2.31 -11.33
N VAL A 180 -1.86 -2.93 -10.97
CA VAL A 180 -2.07 -4.37 -11.18
C VAL A 180 -2.20 -4.69 -12.68
N TRP A 181 -2.99 -3.89 -13.40
CA TRP A 181 -3.24 -4.10 -14.83
C TRP A 181 -1.98 -3.96 -15.67
N LEU A 182 -1.22 -2.89 -15.47
CA LEU A 182 -0.04 -2.58 -16.28
C LEU A 182 1.19 -3.43 -15.93
N LEU A 183 1.35 -3.88 -14.65
CA LEU A 183 2.46 -4.75 -14.28
C LEU A 183 2.23 -6.20 -14.70
N THR A 184 1.07 -6.77 -14.37
CA THR A 184 0.82 -8.22 -14.50
C THR A 184 -0.41 -8.57 -15.33
N GLY A 185 -1.33 -7.61 -15.57
CA GLY A 185 -2.63 -7.90 -16.17
C GLY A 185 -3.47 -8.88 -15.34
N GLY A 186 -3.17 -9.03 -14.03
CA GLY A 186 -3.80 -10.02 -13.14
C GLY A 186 -3.14 -11.41 -13.19
N GLY A 187 -2.03 -11.58 -13.95
CA GLY A 187 -1.31 -12.85 -14.10
C GLY A 187 -0.28 -13.13 -13.01
N PRO A 188 0.36 -14.33 -13.05
CA PRO A 188 0.02 -15.47 -13.88
C PRO A 188 -1.27 -16.15 -13.44
N ASN A 189 -2.06 -16.69 -14.38
CA ASN A 189 -3.28 -17.49 -14.10
C ASN A 189 -4.27 -16.85 -13.10
N GLY A 190 -4.45 -15.51 -13.14
CA GLY A 190 -5.37 -14.79 -12.25
C GLY A 190 -4.88 -14.68 -10.80
N THR A 191 -3.63 -15.01 -10.48
CA THR A 191 -3.12 -15.01 -9.09
C THR A 191 -2.90 -13.62 -8.50
N THR A 192 -2.76 -12.61 -9.34
CA THR A 192 -2.69 -11.21 -8.90
C THR A 192 -3.92 -10.41 -9.31
N GLU A 193 -4.95 -11.09 -9.79
CA GLU A 193 -6.16 -10.44 -10.25
C GLU A 193 -6.99 -9.94 -9.06
N VAL A 194 -7.08 -8.64 -8.93
CA VAL A 194 -7.94 -7.94 -7.96
C VAL A 194 -9.33 -7.68 -8.57
N MET A 195 -10.31 -7.34 -7.75
CA MET A 195 -11.70 -7.17 -8.18
C MET A 195 -11.86 -6.17 -9.33
N ASN A 196 -11.13 -5.04 -9.31
CA ASN A 196 -11.22 -4.02 -10.36
C ASN A 196 -10.67 -4.52 -11.71
N VAL A 197 -9.57 -5.30 -11.68
CA VAL A 197 -8.99 -5.91 -12.89
C VAL A 197 -9.93 -6.97 -13.44
N TYR A 198 -10.54 -7.77 -12.58
CA TYR A 198 -11.53 -8.77 -12.98
C TYR A 198 -12.79 -8.14 -13.57
N SER A 199 -13.31 -7.09 -12.91
CA SER A 199 -14.45 -6.30 -13.41
C SER A 199 -14.17 -5.78 -14.83
N TYR A 200 -13.01 -5.15 -15.04
CA TYR A 200 -12.58 -4.64 -16.34
C TYR A 200 -12.47 -5.74 -17.41
N LYS A 201 -11.84 -6.86 -17.09
CA LYS A 201 -11.73 -7.99 -18.03
C LYS A 201 -13.09 -8.54 -18.42
N THR A 202 -13.97 -8.71 -17.43
CA THR A 202 -15.33 -9.23 -17.66
C THR A 202 -16.16 -8.26 -18.52
N ALA A 203 -16.13 -6.99 -18.19
CA ALA A 203 -16.87 -5.96 -18.91
C ALA A 203 -16.34 -5.74 -20.33
N MET A 204 -15.03 -5.48 -20.46
CA MET A 204 -14.44 -4.96 -21.70
C MET A 204 -13.84 -6.03 -22.58
N ARG A 205 -13.20 -7.08 -22.02
CA ARG A 205 -12.60 -8.16 -22.84
C ARG A 205 -13.59 -9.26 -23.17
N SER A 206 -14.43 -9.66 -22.19
CA SER A 206 -15.45 -10.68 -22.41
C SER A 206 -16.76 -10.12 -22.94
N MET A 207 -16.85 -8.78 -23.11
CA MET A 207 -18.04 -8.06 -23.61
C MET A 207 -19.32 -8.32 -22.75
N MET A 208 -19.12 -8.70 -21.47
CA MET A 208 -20.21 -8.98 -20.51
C MET A 208 -20.37 -7.77 -19.56
N LEU A 209 -20.80 -6.64 -20.10
CA LEU A 209 -20.91 -5.36 -19.36
C LEU A 209 -21.68 -5.50 -18.04
N GLY A 210 -22.86 -6.14 -18.08
CA GLY A 210 -23.69 -6.33 -16.88
C GLY A 210 -22.99 -7.12 -15.77
N ARG A 211 -22.26 -8.19 -16.12
CA ARG A 211 -21.47 -8.98 -15.16
C ARG A 211 -20.29 -8.19 -14.60
N GLY A 212 -19.56 -7.44 -15.45
CA GLY A 212 -18.45 -6.62 -15.01
C GLY A 212 -18.90 -5.51 -14.05
N ILE A 213 -20.02 -4.84 -14.33
CA ILE A 213 -20.61 -3.83 -13.44
C ILE A 213 -21.06 -4.48 -12.12
N ALA A 214 -21.67 -5.66 -12.14
CA ALA A 214 -22.08 -6.37 -10.93
C ALA A 214 -20.89 -6.65 -10.01
N VAL A 215 -19.72 -7.02 -10.56
CA VAL A 215 -18.48 -7.21 -9.78
C VAL A 215 -18.04 -5.91 -9.11
N ALA A 216 -18.06 -4.78 -9.82
CA ALA A 216 -17.71 -3.48 -9.28
C ALA A 216 -18.67 -3.05 -8.15
N VAL A 217 -19.96 -3.30 -8.31
CA VAL A 217 -21.00 -3.00 -7.29
C VAL A 217 -20.82 -3.87 -6.05
N LEU A 218 -20.40 -5.12 -6.18
CA LEU A 218 -20.11 -6.00 -5.03
C LEU A 218 -18.95 -5.49 -4.15
N ALA A 219 -18.06 -4.68 -4.67
CA ALA A 219 -17.01 -4.05 -3.88
C ALA A 219 -17.52 -2.88 -3.00
N MET A 220 -18.64 -2.23 -3.39
CA MET A 220 -19.17 -1.07 -2.68
C MET A 220 -19.58 -1.34 -1.23
N PRO A 221 -20.30 -2.42 -0.86
CA PRO A 221 -20.64 -2.70 0.53
C PRO A 221 -19.41 -2.83 1.43
N VAL A 222 -18.36 -3.46 0.94
CA VAL A 222 -17.09 -3.61 1.69
C VAL A 222 -16.47 -2.23 1.96
N LEU A 223 -16.43 -1.37 0.94
CA LEU A 223 -15.95 0.02 1.08
C LEU A 223 -16.83 0.82 2.04
N MET A 224 -18.16 0.71 1.94
CA MET A 224 -19.08 1.41 2.84
C MET A 224 -18.93 0.97 4.30
N ILE A 225 -18.76 -0.32 4.55
CA ILE A 225 -18.50 -0.85 5.90
C ILE A 225 -17.19 -0.30 6.44
N LEU A 226 -16.12 -0.34 5.64
CA LEU A 226 -14.82 0.23 6.02
C LEU A 226 -14.94 1.71 6.34
N ILE A 227 -15.52 2.51 5.45
CA ILE A 227 -15.72 3.95 5.65
C ILE A 227 -16.55 4.20 6.93
N SER A 228 -17.63 3.46 7.14
CA SER A 228 -18.50 3.62 8.31
C SER A 228 -17.76 3.31 9.63
N ILE A 229 -16.99 2.20 9.67
CA ILE A 229 -16.17 1.86 10.84
C ILE A 229 -15.18 2.99 11.15
N LEU A 230 -14.65 3.61 10.14
CA LEU A 230 -13.66 4.67 10.25
C LEU A 230 -14.24 5.99 10.66
N THR A 231 -15.33 6.39 10.05
CA THR A 231 -16.07 7.61 10.41
C THR A 231 -16.51 7.56 11.86
N ARG A 232 -17.05 6.41 12.32
CA ARG A 232 -17.44 6.23 13.74
C ARG A 232 -16.26 6.30 14.73
N ARG A 233 -15.07 5.89 14.33
CA ARG A 233 -13.87 6.00 15.18
C ARG A 233 -13.24 7.39 15.19
N MET A 234 -13.53 8.20 14.17
CA MET A 234 -12.93 9.54 13.99
C MET A 234 -13.82 10.67 14.49
N LEU A 235 -15.14 10.49 14.46
CA LEU A 235 -16.07 11.41 15.07
C LEU A 235 -16.28 10.89 16.49
N PRO A 236 -15.72 11.54 17.55
CA PRO A 236 -16.21 11.32 18.89
C PRO A 236 -17.71 11.61 18.84
N GLU A 237 -18.52 10.70 19.38
CA GLU A 237 -19.95 10.91 19.52
C GLU A 237 -20.12 12.29 20.17
N GLY A 238 -20.76 13.19 19.42
CA GLY A 238 -20.81 14.61 19.73
C GLY A 238 -21.43 14.86 21.10
N GLU A 239 -20.84 15.82 21.81
CA GLU A 239 -21.55 16.60 22.79
C GLU A 239 -22.77 17.29 22.17
#